data_65fe38d037c40003ee42ff1b160d30dd
#
_entry.id   65fe38d037c40003ee42ff1b160d30dd
#
_cell.length_a   1.000
_cell.length_b   1.000
_cell.length_c   1.000
_cell.angle_alpha   90.00
_cell.angle_beta   90.00
_cell.angle_gamma   90.00
#
_symmetry.space_group_name_H-M   'P 1'
#
loop_
_entity.id
_entity.type
_entity.pdbx_description
1 polymer ?
#
loop_
_entity_poly.entity_id
_entity_poly.type
_entity_poly.pdbx_seq_one_letter_code
_entity_poly.pdbx_strand_id
1 'polypeptide(L)'
;MEIKNITVLGSGIMGHGISQVSAMAGYNVVLRDIEQKFLDKAMEKIKWSLDKLVSKEKITDDERNKIISRIIPMVDLNEAVHNTDLVIEAVPEIMDLKKKVYAELDKVADNHVIFASNTSTLPITEIANTVSNPERFIGIHFFKIGRASCRERV
;
A
#
# COMPACT_ATOMS: atom_id res chain seq x y z
N MET A 1 0.11 -7.43 18.94
CA MET A 1 0.49 -6.13 18.37
C MET A 1 -0.73 -5.56 17.66
N GLU A 2 -1.07 -4.30 17.87
CA GLU A 2 -2.16 -3.61 17.18
C GLU A 2 -1.56 -2.84 15.99
N ILE A 3 -2.07 -3.07 14.78
CA ILE A 3 -1.64 -2.33 13.57
C ILE A 3 -2.43 -1.02 13.51
N LYS A 4 -1.73 0.11 13.43
CA LYS A 4 -2.30 1.46 13.28
C LYS A 4 -1.73 2.21 12.09
N ASN A 5 -0.46 1.97 11.78
CA ASN A 5 0.30 2.69 10.76
C ASN A 5 0.74 1.72 9.66
N ILE A 6 0.34 2.02 8.44
CA ILE A 6 0.64 1.20 7.25
C ILE A 6 1.47 2.03 6.28
N THR A 7 2.58 1.49 5.82
CA THR A 7 3.33 2.06 4.69
C THR A 7 3.07 1.24 3.44
N VAL A 8 2.64 1.90 2.37
CA VAL A 8 2.42 1.29 1.06
C VAL A 8 3.55 1.73 0.12
N LEU A 9 4.30 0.77 -0.40
CA LEU A 9 5.41 1.01 -1.33
C LEU A 9 4.97 0.79 -2.77
N GLY A 10 5.16 1.82 -3.60
CA GLY A 10 4.67 1.88 -4.97
C GLY A 10 3.28 2.50 -5.04
N SER A 11 3.17 3.63 -5.75
CA SER A 11 1.93 4.40 -5.90
C SER A 11 1.17 4.10 -7.20
N GLY A 12 1.53 3.00 -7.86
CA GLY A 12 0.91 2.53 -9.11
C GLY A 12 -0.57 2.15 -8.94
N ILE A 13 -1.06 1.33 -9.89
CA ILE A 13 -2.49 0.94 -9.96
C ILE A 13 -2.97 0.28 -8.67
N MET A 14 -2.17 -0.59 -8.08
CA MET A 14 -2.54 -1.26 -6.83
C MET A 14 -2.27 -0.38 -5.60
N GLY A 15 -1.11 0.27 -5.54
CA GLY A 15 -0.69 1.00 -4.34
C GLY A 15 -1.61 2.15 -3.95
N HIS A 16 -2.08 2.97 -4.90
CA HIS A 16 -3.04 4.03 -4.56
C HIS A 16 -4.39 3.47 -4.10
N GLY A 17 -4.83 2.34 -4.68
CA GLY A 17 -6.06 1.66 -4.25
C GLY A 17 -5.92 1.05 -2.86
N ILE A 18 -4.81 0.37 -2.55
CA ILE A 18 -4.50 -0.20 -1.24
C ILE A 18 -4.45 0.92 -0.19
N SER A 19 -3.77 2.05 -0.50
CA SER A 19 -3.71 3.21 0.39
C SER A 19 -5.09 3.78 0.69
N GLN A 20 -5.95 3.91 -0.33
CA GLN A 20 -7.31 4.39 -0.17
C GLN A 20 -8.14 3.48 0.75
N VAL A 21 -8.15 2.17 0.50
CA VAL A 21 -8.98 1.25 1.30
C VAL A 21 -8.45 1.11 2.73
N SER A 22 -7.14 1.17 2.94
CA SER A 22 -6.54 1.18 4.28
C SER A 22 -6.94 2.44 5.06
N ALA A 23 -6.89 3.62 4.44
CA ALA A 23 -7.32 4.88 5.05
C ALA A 23 -8.83 4.92 5.32
N MET A 24 -9.66 4.33 4.44
CA MET A 24 -11.10 4.15 4.66
C MET A 24 -11.39 3.23 5.85
N ALA A 25 -10.55 2.21 6.07
CA ALA A 25 -10.65 1.33 7.22
C ALA A 25 -10.17 1.97 8.55
N GLY A 26 -9.62 3.19 8.49
CA GLY A 26 -9.23 3.96 9.68
C GLY A 26 -7.74 3.98 9.98
N TYR A 27 -6.90 3.30 9.21
CA TYR A 27 -5.45 3.29 9.39
C TYR A 27 -4.81 4.61 8.95
N ASN A 28 -3.70 4.97 9.60
CA ASN A 28 -2.78 5.98 9.08
C ASN A 28 -1.95 5.34 7.97
N VAL A 29 -1.80 6.01 6.85
CA VAL A 29 -1.15 5.45 5.67
C VAL A 29 -0.06 6.39 5.18
N VAL A 30 1.15 5.88 5.05
CA VAL A 30 2.20 6.53 4.26
C VAL A 30 2.22 5.87 2.87
N LEU A 31 2.00 6.66 1.83
CA LEU A 31 2.13 6.21 0.45
C LEU A 31 3.49 6.65 -0.08
N ARG A 32 4.38 5.69 -0.30
CA ARG A 32 5.76 5.95 -0.74
C ARG A 32 5.96 5.56 -2.21
N ASP A 33 6.64 6.45 -2.96
CA ASP A 33 7.18 6.13 -4.29
C ASP A 33 8.54 6.81 -4.48
N ILE A 34 9.26 6.45 -5.54
CA ILE A 34 10.61 6.95 -5.83
C ILE A 34 10.64 8.41 -6.31
N GLU A 35 9.52 8.92 -6.84
CA GLU A 35 9.42 10.28 -7.37
C GLU A 35 8.10 10.95 -6.96
N GLN A 36 8.17 12.24 -6.62
CA GLN A 36 7.00 13.04 -6.22
C GLN A 36 5.88 13.02 -7.27
N LYS A 37 6.23 13.09 -8.56
CA LYS A 37 5.22 13.07 -9.64
C LYS A 37 4.32 11.83 -9.66
N PHE A 38 4.80 10.68 -9.18
CA PHE A 38 4.00 9.46 -9.08
C PHE A 38 3.03 9.56 -7.90
N LEU A 39 3.48 10.12 -6.78
CA LEU A 39 2.66 10.39 -5.61
C LEU A 39 1.54 11.38 -5.91
N ASP A 40 1.85 12.48 -6.60
CA ASP A 40 0.86 13.49 -6.99
C ASP A 40 -0.27 12.86 -7.83
N LYS A 41 0.10 12.08 -8.86
CA LYS A 41 -0.87 11.35 -9.69
C LYS A 41 -1.69 10.33 -8.90
N ALA A 42 -1.09 9.67 -7.93
CA ALA A 42 -1.78 8.72 -7.07
C ALA A 42 -2.81 9.44 -6.18
N MET A 43 -2.42 10.55 -5.57
CA MET A 43 -3.30 11.36 -4.74
C MET A 43 -4.47 11.97 -5.53
N GLU A 44 -4.25 12.40 -6.78
CA GLU A 44 -5.33 12.82 -7.68
C GLU A 44 -6.35 11.70 -7.93
N LYS A 45 -5.87 10.47 -8.20
CA LYS A 45 -6.74 9.30 -8.41
C LYS A 45 -7.54 8.93 -7.16
N ILE A 46 -6.91 8.98 -5.99
CA ILE A 46 -7.56 8.74 -4.70
C ILE A 46 -8.67 9.78 -4.48
N LYS A 47 -8.36 11.06 -4.63
CA LYS A 47 -9.34 12.15 -4.49
C LYS A 47 -10.51 11.95 -5.44
N TRP A 48 -10.25 11.73 -6.73
CA TRP A 48 -11.28 11.49 -7.73
C TRP A 48 -12.16 10.26 -7.40
N SER A 49 -11.55 9.18 -6.89
CA SER A 49 -12.28 7.99 -6.47
C SER A 49 -13.21 8.28 -5.30
N LEU A 50 -12.72 9.02 -4.30
CA LEU A 50 -13.51 9.42 -3.12
C LEU A 50 -14.62 10.41 -3.49
N ASP A 51 -14.36 11.38 -4.40
CA ASP A 51 -15.38 12.28 -4.91
C ASP A 51 -16.55 11.54 -5.58
N LYS A 52 -16.24 10.45 -6.29
CA LYS A 52 -17.29 9.56 -6.83
C LYS A 52 -18.10 8.84 -5.75
N LEU A 53 -17.50 8.53 -4.60
CA LEU A 53 -18.25 7.94 -3.49
C LEU A 53 -19.17 8.97 -2.84
N VAL A 54 -18.71 10.22 -2.70
CA VAL A 54 -19.53 11.33 -2.22
C VAL A 54 -20.70 11.58 -3.19
N SER A 55 -20.45 11.69 -4.48
CA SER A 55 -21.51 11.91 -5.49
C SER A 55 -22.55 10.79 -5.57
N LYS A 56 -22.24 9.62 -5.03
CA LYS A 56 -23.17 8.47 -4.91
C LYS A 56 -23.74 8.32 -3.50
N GLU A 57 -23.55 9.32 -2.66
CA GLU A 57 -24.03 9.34 -1.26
C GLU A 57 -23.55 8.14 -0.43
N LYS A 58 -22.38 7.55 -0.79
CA LYS A 58 -21.79 6.43 -0.06
C LYS A 58 -20.93 6.85 1.11
N ILE A 59 -20.38 8.05 1.04
CA ILE A 59 -19.65 8.72 2.11
C ILE A 59 -20.00 10.20 2.08
N THR A 60 -19.82 10.89 3.20
CA THR A 60 -19.97 12.34 3.32
C THR A 60 -18.69 13.06 2.91
N ASP A 61 -18.77 14.39 2.67
CA ASP A 61 -17.59 15.23 2.45
C ASP A 61 -16.63 15.21 3.65
N ASP A 62 -17.16 15.19 4.87
CA ASP A 62 -16.34 15.10 6.08
C ASP A 62 -15.58 13.77 6.17
N GLU A 63 -16.22 12.66 5.84
CA GLU A 63 -15.57 11.34 5.77
C GLU A 63 -14.49 11.31 4.69
N ARG A 64 -14.78 11.85 3.51
CA ARG A 64 -13.80 12.01 2.42
C ARG A 64 -12.57 12.77 2.91
N ASN A 65 -12.75 13.91 3.56
CA ASN A 65 -11.66 14.74 4.05
C ASN A 65 -10.84 14.03 5.14
N LYS A 66 -11.49 13.30 6.05
CA LYS A 66 -10.83 12.45 7.05
C LYS A 66 -10.01 11.32 6.41
N ILE A 67 -10.51 10.68 5.36
CA ILE A 67 -9.80 9.62 4.64
C ILE A 67 -8.54 10.21 3.98
N ILE A 68 -8.66 11.33 3.27
CA ILE A 68 -7.53 11.98 2.61
C ILE A 68 -6.46 12.40 3.64
N SER A 69 -6.87 12.94 4.79
CA SER A 69 -5.93 13.39 5.82
C SER A 69 -5.13 12.27 6.48
N ARG A 70 -5.57 11.02 6.36
CA ARG A 70 -4.83 9.84 6.82
C ARG A 70 -3.75 9.37 5.85
N ILE A 71 -3.70 9.89 4.63
CA ILE A 71 -2.74 9.45 3.60
C ILE A 71 -1.66 10.52 3.44
N ILE A 72 -0.43 10.16 3.76
CA ILE A 72 0.75 11.02 3.65
C ILE A 72 1.61 10.52 2.50
N PRO A 73 1.72 11.27 1.39
CA PRO A 73 2.65 10.94 0.31
C PRO A 73 4.09 11.25 0.74
N MET A 74 5.04 10.36 0.46
CA MET A 74 6.43 10.48 0.88
C MET A 74 7.40 9.84 -0.10
N VAL A 75 8.51 10.49 -0.40
CA VAL A 75 9.55 9.94 -1.30
C VAL A 75 10.65 9.22 -0.53
N ASP A 76 11.08 9.79 0.60
CA ASP A 76 12.15 9.19 1.41
C ASP A 76 11.70 7.87 2.05
N LEU A 77 12.51 6.81 1.91
CA LEU A 77 12.18 5.49 2.42
C LEU A 77 12.32 5.41 3.95
N ASN A 78 13.35 6.05 4.51
CA ASN A 78 13.61 5.98 5.96
C ASN A 78 12.49 6.68 6.72
N GLU A 79 12.08 7.86 6.24
CA GLU A 79 10.96 8.60 6.83
C GLU A 79 9.65 7.84 6.65
N ALA A 80 9.44 7.19 5.49
CA ALA A 80 8.21 6.48 5.18
C ALA A 80 7.96 5.26 6.08
N VAL A 81 9.03 4.59 6.54
CA VAL A 81 8.89 3.41 7.42
C VAL A 81 9.03 3.73 8.90
N HIS A 82 9.32 4.99 9.23
CA HIS A 82 9.37 5.42 10.62
C HIS A 82 7.99 5.28 11.28
N ASN A 83 7.92 4.64 12.44
CA ASN A 83 6.68 4.33 13.16
C ASN A 83 5.65 3.47 12.38
N THR A 84 6.10 2.70 11.40
CA THR A 84 5.26 1.76 10.65
C THR A 84 5.07 0.45 11.42
N ASP A 85 3.87 -0.13 11.35
CA ASP A 85 3.55 -1.46 11.89
C ASP A 85 3.53 -2.52 10.78
N LEU A 86 3.07 -2.13 9.59
CA LEU A 86 2.90 -2.99 8.42
C LEU A 86 3.37 -2.27 7.16
N VAL A 87 4.27 -2.89 6.40
CA VAL A 87 4.64 -2.46 5.06
C VAL A 87 3.93 -3.34 4.04
N ILE A 88 3.19 -2.75 3.11
CA ILE A 88 2.56 -3.44 1.97
C ILE A 88 3.29 -3.01 0.70
N GLU A 89 3.99 -3.95 0.07
CA GLU A 89 4.71 -3.69 -1.17
C GLU A 89 3.79 -3.93 -2.38
N ALA A 90 3.70 -2.93 -3.26
CA ALA A 90 2.94 -2.93 -4.51
C ALA A 90 3.77 -2.37 -5.70
N VAL A 91 5.08 -2.62 -5.69
CA VAL A 91 5.99 -2.27 -6.79
C VAL A 91 5.81 -3.23 -7.98
N PRO A 92 6.37 -2.94 -9.17
CA PRO A 92 6.23 -3.83 -10.32
C PRO A 92 6.60 -5.29 -10.03
N GLU A 93 5.92 -6.23 -10.70
CA GLU A 93 6.01 -7.68 -10.49
C GLU A 93 7.31 -8.24 -11.08
N ILE A 94 8.46 -7.82 -10.53
CA ILE A 94 9.81 -8.21 -10.93
C ILE A 94 10.54 -8.70 -9.67
N MET A 95 10.97 -9.97 -9.67
CA MET A 95 11.56 -10.62 -8.51
C MET A 95 12.78 -9.85 -7.95
N ASP A 96 13.72 -9.50 -8.79
CA ASP A 96 14.95 -8.81 -8.38
C ASP A 96 14.66 -7.42 -7.79
N LEU A 97 13.67 -6.72 -8.34
CA LEU A 97 13.23 -5.44 -7.81
C LEU A 97 12.64 -5.60 -6.41
N LYS A 98 11.75 -6.59 -6.22
CA LYS A 98 11.14 -6.85 -4.91
C LYS A 98 12.20 -7.25 -3.88
N LYS A 99 13.12 -8.15 -4.23
CA LYS A 99 14.24 -8.53 -3.36
C LYS A 99 15.09 -7.33 -2.95
N LYS A 100 15.41 -6.44 -3.91
CA LYS A 100 16.16 -5.22 -3.63
C LYS A 100 15.40 -4.30 -2.66
N VAL A 101 14.11 -4.08 -2.90
CA VAL A 101 13.26 -3.23 -2.04
C VAL A 101 13.22 -3.78 -0.62
N TYR A 102 13.04 -5.09 -0.44
CA TYR A 102 13.00 -5.69 0.89
C TYR A 102 14.36 -5.71 1.59
N ALA A 103 15.46 -5.90 0.85
CA ALA A 103 16.80 -5.78 1.39
C ALA A 103 17.14 -4.34 1.85
N GLU A 104 16.55 -3.33 1.22
CA GLU A 104 16.65 -1.94 1.67
C GLU A 104 15.77 -1.69 2.89
N LEU A 105 14.53 -2.19 2.90
CA LEU A 105 13.60 -2.11 4.02
C LEU A 105 14.17 -2.74 5.30
N ASP A 106 14.76 -3.92 5.18
CA ASP A 106 15.33 -4.67 6.31
C ASP A 106 16.42 -3.91 7.08
N LYS A 107 17.07 -2.94 6.41
CA LYS A 107 18.11 -2.11 7.02
C LYS A 107 17.56 -0.94 7.82
N VAL A 108 16.34 -0.48 7.51
CA VAL A 108 15.78 0.78 8.01
C VAL A 108 14.49 0.60 8.82
N ALA A 109 13.80 -0.51 8.65
CA ALA A 109 12.58 -0.80 9.39
C ALA A 109 12.90 -1.40 10.77
N ASP A 110 12.06 -1.06 11.76
CA ASP A 110 12.16 -1.64 13.08
C ASP A 110 11.83 -3.14 13.08
N ASN A 111 12.43 -3.89 14.01
CA ASN A 111 12.29 -5.35 14.12
C ASN A 111 10.84 -5.85 14.32
N HIS A 112 9.92 -4.99 14.74
CA HIS A 112 8.52 -5.37 14.94
C HIS A 112 7.68 -5.31 13.65
N VAL A 113 8.17 -4.64 12.61
CA VAL A 113 7.43 -4.39 11.36
C VAL A 113 7.11 -5.69 10.64
N ILE A 114 5.86 -5.82 10.22
CA ILE A 114 5.42 -6.91 9.35
C ILE A 114 5.61 -6.47 7.90
N PHE A 115 6.23 -7.32 7.09
CA PHE A 115 6.35 -7.11 5.65
C PHE A 115 5.29 -7.91 4.89
N ALA A 116 4.64 -7.28 3.93
CA ALA A 116 3.61 -7.90 3.11
C ALA A 116 3.85 -7.57 1.62
N SER A 117 3.92 -8.58 0.78
CA SER A 117 4.01 -8.39 -0.67
C SER A 117 2.66 -8.63 -1.33
N ASN A 118 2.24 -7.67 -2.17
CA ASN A 118 1.04 -7.80 -3.02
C ASN A 118 1.41 -8.46 -4.36
N THR A 119 2.12 -9.57 -4.31
CA THR A 119 2.44 -10.37 -5.50
C THR A 119 1.31 -11.34 -5.84
N SER A 120 1.09 -11.56 -7.15
CA SER A 120 0.11 -12.52 -7.63
C SER A 120 0.73 -13.88 -7.97
N THR A 121 2.01 -13.89 -8.34
CA THR A 121 2.64 -15.05 -8.99
C THR A 121 4.03 -15.39 -8.45
N LEU A 122 4.71 -14.44 -7.81
CA LEU A 122 6.07 -14.68 -7.33
C LEU A 122 6.06 -15.46 -6.00
N PRO A 123 6.99 -16.39 -5.80
CA PRO A 123 7.06 -17.18 -4.57
C PRO A 123 7.44 -16.29 -3.37
N ILE A 124 6.51 -16.18 -2.43
CA ILE A 124 6.66 -15.36 -1.22
C ILE A 124 7.88 -15.77 -0.42
N THR A 125 8.15 -17.07 -0.27
CA THR A 125 9.29 -17.60 0.48
C THR A 125 10.63 -17.11 -0.10
N GLU A 126 10.72 -16.98 -1.42
CA GLU A 126 11.95 -16.51 -2.06
C GLU A 126 12.19 -15.03 -1.78
N ILE A 127 11.14 -14.22 -1.71
CA ILE A 127 11.24 -12.81 -1.33
C ILE A 127 11.54 -12.69 0.17
N ALA A 128 10.85 -13.47 1.01
CA ALA A 128 11.03 -13.46 2.46
C ALA A 128 12.46 -13.81 2.91
N ASN A 129 13.17 -14.63 2.15
CA ASN A 129 14.56 -14.97 2.43
C ASN A 129 15.54 -13.78 2.27
N THR A 130 15.08 -12.62 1.80
CA THR A 130 15.91 -11.41 1.69
C THR A 130 15.90 -10.55 2.94
N VAL A 131 15.03 -10.84 3.91
CA VAL A 131 14.92 -10.10 5.17
C VAL A 131 15.43 -10.92 6.36
N SER A 132 15.86 -10.25 7.41
CA SER A 132 16.42 -10.88 8.61
C SER A 132 15.40 -11.68 9.42
N ASN A 133 14.11 -11.27 9.35
CA ASN A 133 13.00 -11.90 10.08
C ASN A 133 11.92 -12.42 9.13
N PRO A 134 12.16 -13.52 8.39
CA PRO A 134 11.22 -14.05 7.40
C PRO A 134 9.89 -14.51 8.01
N GLU A 135 9.82 -14.82 9.30
CA GLU A 135 8.59 -15.16 10.02
C GLU A 135 7.61 -13.98 10.15
N ARG A 136 8.07 -12.75 9.89
CA ARG A 136 7.23 -11.54 9.83
C ARG A 136 6.86 -11.15 8.40
N PHE A 137 7.11 -12.03 7.44
CA PHE A 137 6.81 -11.80 6.04
C PHE A 137 5.55 -12.57 5.63
N ILE A 138 4.58 -11.88 5.01
CA ILE A 138 3.33 -12.46 4.55
C ILE A 138 3.03 -12.10 3.09
N GLY A 139 2.25 -12.94 2.41
CA GLY A 139 1.61 -12.59 1.14
C GLY A 139 0.25 -11.98 1.39
N ILE A 140 -0.03 -10.83 0.80
CA ILE A 140 -1.36 -10.21 0.77
C ILE A 140 -1.70 -9.95 -0.68
N HIS A 141 -2.87 -10.41 -1.15
CA HIS A 141 -3.28 -10.19 -2.53
C HIS A 141 -4.55 -9.35 -2.59
N PHE A 142 -4.42 -8.10 -3.03
CA PHE A 142 -5.54 -7.22 -3.34
C PHE A 142 -5.93 -7.40 -4.80
N PHE A 143 -7.23 -7.54 -5.05
CA PHE A 143 -7.77 -7.64 -6.40
C PHE A 143 -8.37 -6.32 -6.84
N LYS A 144 -8.01 -5.86 -8.03
CA LYS A 144 -8.73 -4.79 -8.69
C LYS A 144 -9.99 -5.39 -9.32
N ILE A 145 -11.12 -5.30 -8.63
CA ILE A 145 -12.42 -5.70 -9.16
C ILE A 145 -12.87 -4.63 -10.17
N GLY A 146 -12.64 -4.89 -11.47
CA GLY A 146 -13.17 -4.08 -12.54
C GLY A 146 -14.67 -4.36 -12.73
N ARG A 147 -15.41 -3.40 -13.28
CA ARG A 147 -16.85 -3.56 -13.59
C ARG A 147 -17.15 -4.78 -14.50
N ALA A 148 -16.16 -5.25 -15.26
CA ALA A 148 -16.30 -6.40 -16.15
C ALA A 148 -16.26 -7.75 -15.43
N SER A 149 -15.50 -7.88 -14.34
CA SER A 149 -15.38 -9.14 -13.59
C SER A 149 -16.60 -9.46 -12.70
N CYS A 150 -17.47 -8.47 -12.46
CA CYS A 150 -18.74 -8.69 -11.75
C CYS A 150 -19.83 -9.32 -12.63
N ARG A 151 -19.59 -9.60 -13.91
CA ARG A 151 -20.57 -10.17 -14.84
C ARG A 151 -20.47 -11.68 -15.06
N GLU A 152 -19.41 -12.31 -14.60
CA GLU A 152 -19.37 -13.78 -14.58
C GLU A 152 -20.05 -14.29 -13.32
N ARG A 153 -21.37 -14.35 -13.39
CA ARG A 153 -22.11 -15.31 -12.60
C ARG A 153 -22.25 -16.56 -13.44
N VAL A 154 -21.72 -17.61 -12.94
CA VAL A 154 -22.11 -18.96 -13.24
C VAL A 154 -23.61 -19.14 -12.99
#